data_e213cf2c1f4873986d84193a7e4d10c6
#
_entry.id   e213cf2c1f4873986d84193a7e4d10c6
#
_cell.length_a   1.000
_cell.length_b   1.000
_cell.length_c   1.000
_cell.angle_alpha   90.00
_cell.angle_beta   90.00
_cell.angle_gamma   90.00
#
_symmetry.space_group_name_H-M   'P 1'
#
loop_
_entity.id
_entity.type
_entity.pdbx_description
1 polymer ?
#
loop_
_entity_poly.entity_id
_entity_poly.type
_entity_poly.pdbx_seq_one_letter_code
_entity_poly.pdbx_strand_id
1 'polypeptide(L)'
;YPAQTDNYHYEIELVVAIGKKGSDIPLEHAHEYVWGYATGLDMTRRDRQMEMRQMGRPWEIGKAFDLSAPIAPLHKARDIGGIDNAPIWLQVNGEDHQRSDIRHLIWSVNETISYLSGFFELQPGDLIFTGTPEGVGPVVKGDVITGNVEGLTPIAVKIV
;
A
#
# COMPACT_ATOMS: atom_id res chain seq x y z
N TYR A 1 16.49 -8.30 -5.59
CA TYR A 1 16.32 -8.73 -4.20
C TYR A 1 17.11 -7.78 -3.30
N PRO A 2 16.50 -7.16 -2.26
CA PRO A 2 17.18 -6.16 -1.44
C PRO A 2 18.31 -6.78 -0.59
N ALA A 3 19.34 -5.96 -0.31
CA ALA A 3 20.39 -6.34 0.62
C ALA A 3 19.86 -6.42 2.06
N GLN A 4 20.62 -7.09 2.95
CA GLN A 4 20.36 -7.13 4.39
C GLN A 4 19.03 -7.82 4.80
N THR A 5 18.53 -8.76 3.99
CA THR A 5 17.37 -9.61 4.32
C THR A 5 17.49 -10.97 3.65
N ASP A 6 17.05 -12.00 4.36
CA ASP A 6 16.86 -13.35 3.85
C ASP A 6 15.36 -13.71 3.81
N ASN A 7 14.47 -12.76 4.15
CA ASN A 7 13.04 -12.98 4.21
C ASN A 7 12.27 -11.76 3.66
N TYR A 8 12.16 -11.67 2.33
CA TYR A 8 11.56 -10.58 1.59
C TYR A 8 10.11 -10.90 1.23
N HIS A 9 9.15 -10.11 1.72
CA HIS A 9 7.71 -10.35 1.58
C HIS A 9 7.04 -9.31 0.68
N TYR A 10 5.95 -9.75 0.03
CA TYR A 10 4.99 -8.89 -0.66
C TYR A 10 3.84 -8.52 0.28
N GLU A 11 3.26 -7.35 0.05
CA GLU A 11 2.02 -6.84 0.66
C GLU A 11 1.30 -5.99 -0.39
N ILE A 12 0.18 -6.51 -0.96
CA ILE A 12 -0.61 -5.72 -1.91
C ILE A 12 -1.48 -4.72 -1.18
N GLU A 13 -1.53 -3.49 -1.69
CA GLU A 13 -2.27 -2.41 -1.06
C GLU A 13 -2.97 -1.50 -2.07
N LEU A 14 -4.08 -0.92 -1.65
CA LEU A 14 -4.61 0.29 -2.27
C LEU A 14 -3.68 1.46 -1.87
N VAL A 15 -3.23 2.22 -2.86
CA VAL A 15 -2.44 3.44 -2.65
C VAL A 15 -3.32 4.64 -2.94
N VAL A 16 -3.36 5.58 -2.02
CA VAL A 16 -4.11 6.84 -2.13
C VAL A 16 -3.13 7.99 -2.32
N ALA A 17 -3.31 8.76 -3.39
CA ALA A 17 -2.52 9.97 -3.64
C ALA A 17 -3.28 11.20 -3.13
N ILE A 18 -2.60 12.03 -2.34
CA ILE A 18 -3.14 13.30 -1.84
C ILE A 18 -3.00 14.38 -2.90
N GLY A 19 -4.04 15.17 -3.08
CA GLY A 19 -4.10 16.26 -4.08
C GLY A 19 -4.23 17.65 -3.51
N LYS A 20 -4.47 17.77 -2.21
CA LYS A 20 -4.73 19.04 -1.54
C LYS A 20 -4.00 19.09 -0.20
N LYS A 21 -3.34 20.20 0.07
CA LYS A 21 -2.68 20.44 1.36
C LYS A 21 -3.71 20.56 2.50
N GLY A 22 -3.43 19.94 3.66
CA GLY A 22 -4.30 20.07 4.85
C GLY A 22 -3.77 19.42 6.11
N SER A 23 -4.27 19.95 7.24
CA SER A 23 -4.08 19.44 8.60
C SER A 23 -5.44 19.38 9.29
N ASP A 24 -5.59 18.55 10.31
CA ASP A 24 -6.82 18.39 11.11
C ASP A 24 -8.08 18.26 10.23
N ILE A 25 -7.98 17.44 9.19
CA ILE A 25 -9.03 17.28 8.17
C ILE A 25 -10.23 16.54 8.79
N PRO A 26 -11.44 17.16 8.81
CA PRO A 26 -12.64 16.47 9.27
C PRO A 26 -12.95 15.24 8.41
N LEU A 27 -13.45 14.18 9.05
CA LEU A 27 -13.77 12.91 8.38
C LEU A 27 -14.67 13.08 7.15
N GLU A 28 -15.70 13.91 7.27
CA GLU A 28 -16.68 14.21 6.22
C GLU A 28 -16.07 14.90 5.00
N HIS A 29 -14.92 15.58 5.16
CA HIS A 29 -14.20 16.29 4.11
C HIS A 29 -12.97 15.57 3.60
N ALA A 30 -12.59 14.43 4.18
CA ALA A 30 -11.37 13.70 3.84
C ALA A 30 -11.30 13.31 2.35
N HIS A 31 -12.43 12.91 1.76
CA HIS A 31 -12.52 12.54 0.34
C HIS A 31 -12.14 13.67 -0.63
N GLU A 32 -12.27 14.95 -0.23
CA GLU A 32 -11.89 16.11 -1.03
C GLU A 32 -10.37 16.25 -1.21
N TYR A 33 -9.58 15.56 -0.39
CA TYR A 33 -8.12 15.58 -0.40
C TYR A 33 -7.53 14.50 -1.29
N VAL A 34 -8.33 13.54 -1.74
CA VAL A 34 -7.89 12.46 -2.61
C VAL A 34 -7.76 12.96 -4.05
N TRP A 35 -6.54 12.89 -4.59
CA TRP A 35 -6.31 13.12 -6.02
C TRP A 35 -6.62 11.88 -6.85
N GLY A 36 -6.28 10.70 -6.34
CA GLY A 36 -6.48 9.44 -7.05
C GLY A 36 -5.95 8.21 -6.33
N TYR A 37 -5.98 7.10 -7.03
CA TYR A 37 -5.68 5.78 -6.50
C TYR A 37 -4.77 4.99 -7.43
N ALA A 38 -3.99 4.07 -6.86
CA ALA A 38 -3.20 3.08 -7.58
C ALA A 38 -3.19 1.73 -6.86
N THR A 39 -2.88 0.67 -7.59
CA THR A 39 -2.43 -0.59 -7.00
C THR A 39 -0.96 -0.46 -6.64
N GLY A 40 -0.57 -0.85 -5.44
CA GLY A 40 0.82 -0.82 -4.98
C GLY A 40 1.25 -2.05 -4.21
N LEU A 41 2.54 -2.14 -3.93
CA LEU A 41 3.12 -3.16 -3.07
C LEU A 41 3.95 -2.47 -1.98
N ASP A 42 3.70 -2.81 -0.70
CA ASP A 42 4.58 -2.48 0.43
C ASP A 42 5.53 -3.65 0.66
N MET A 43 6.63 -3.65 -0.09
CA MET A 43 7.62 -4.72 -0.02
C MET A 43 8.39 -4.63 1.29
N THR A 44 8.50 -5.76 1.98
CA THR A 44 8.93 -5.79 3.38
C THR A 44 10.13 -6.71 3.58
N ARG A 45 11.21 -6.21 4.21
CA ARG A 45 12.24 -7.02 4.83
C ARG A 45 11.70 -7.57 6.14
N ARG A 46 11.02 -8.73 6.08
CA ARG A 46 10.23 -9.24 7.19
C ARG A 46 11.07 -9.59 8.43
N ASP A 47 12.24 -10.12 8.23
CA ASP A 47 13.20 -10.40 9.31
C ASP A 47 13.60 -9.12 10.06
N ARG A 48 13.87 -8.02 9.33
CA ARG A 48 14.23 -6.72 9.94
C ARG A 48 13.04 -6.08 10.65
N GLN A 49 11.85 -6.15 10.08
CA GLN A 49 10.64 -5.69 10.74
C GLN A 49 10.40 -6.44 12.06
N MET A 50 10.53 -7.77 12.05
CA MET A 50 10.33 -8.59 13.26
C MET A 50 11.39 -8.32 14.32
N GLU A 51 12.65 -8.15 13.94
CA GLU A 51 13.73 -7.75 14.85
C GLU A 51 13.41 -6.41 15.54
N MET A 52 13.03 -5.39 14.76
CA MET A 52 12.67 -4.08 15.31
C MET A 52 11.44 -4.15 16.21
N ARG A 53 10.41 -4.92 15.81
CA ARG A 53 9.21 -5.15 16.61
C ARG A 53 9.53 -5.76 17.97
N GLN A 54 10.39 -6.77 18.03
CA GLN A 54 10.81 -7.42 19.28
C GLN A 54 11.55 -6.46 20.23
N MET A 55 12.30 -5.50 19.66
CA MET A 55 13.02 -4.48 20.42
C MET A 55 12.17 -3.25 20.76
N GLY A 56 10.91 -3.17 20.33
CA GLY A 56 10.06 -1.99 20.48
C GLY A 56 10.60 -0.76 19.72
N ARG A 57 11.28 -0.97 18.60
CA ARG A 57 11.89 0.08 17.76
C ARG A 57 11.04 0.36 16.52
N PRO A 58 11.22 1.53 15.88
CA PRO A 58 10.62 1.85 14.58
C PRO A 58 10.99 0.83 13.51
N TRP A 59 10.11 0.65 12.50
CA TRP A 59 10.21 -0.42 11.49
C TRP A 59 10.81 0.02 10.16
N GLU A 60 11.28 1.25 10.06
CA GLU A 60 11.71 1.88 8.79
C GLU A 60 12.73 1.04 8.03
N ILE A 61 13.69 0.40 8.71
CA ILE A 61 14.68 -0.45 8.03
C ILE A 61 14.06 -1.68 7.36
N GLY A 62 12.87 -2.09 7.82
CA GLY A 62 12.08 -3.17 7.23
C GLY A 62 11.15 -2.72 6.12
N LYS A 63 10.81 -1.42 6.05
CA LYS A 63 9.80 -0.85 5.16
C LYS A 63 10.34 0.20 4.20
N ALA A 64 11.12 1.18 4.70
CA ALA A 64 11.60 2.30 3.92
C ALA A 64 13.00 2.04 3.36
N PHE A 65 13.08 1.37 2.21
CA PHE A 65 14.32 1.10 1.50
C PHE A 65 14.10 1.24 -0.03
N ASP A 66 15.19 1.28 -0.78
CA ASP A 66 15.16 1.49 -2.23
C ASP A 66 14.27 0.44 -2.92
N LEU A 67 13.35 0.92 -3.76
CA LEU A 67 12.40 0.11 -4.52
C LEU A 67 11.42 -0.71 -3.65
N SER A 68 11.18 -0.31 -2.40
CA SER A 68 10.26 -1.03 -1.49
C SER A 68 8.78 -0.76 -1.77
N ALA A 69 8.44 0.30 -2.47
CA ALA A 69 7.06 0.74 -2.69
C ALA A 69 6.73 0.93 -4.19
N PRO A 70 6.78 -0.14 -5.01
CA PRO A 70 6.37 -0.02 -6.40
C PRO A 70 4.86 0.23 -6.50
N ILE A 71 4.47 1.16 -7.37
CA ILE A 71 3.07 1.47 -7.67
C ILE A 71 2.79 1.37 -9.17
N ALA A 72 1.58 0.95 -9.52
CA ALA A 72 1.04 1.06 -10.86
C ALA A 72 0.66 2.53 -11.19
N PRO A 73 0.31 2.87 -12.44
CA PRO A 73 -0.16 4.20 -12.77
C PRO A 73 -1.35 4.66 -11.89
N LEU A 74 -1.28 5.92 -11.45
CA LEU A 74 -2.35 6.56 -10.68
C LEU A 74 -3.56 6.89 -11.56
N HIS A 75 -4.75 6.59 -11.06
CA HIS A 75 -6.03 6.98 -11.64
C HIS A 75 -6.64 8.14 -10.85
N LYS A 76 -7.06 9.19 -11.53
CA LYS A 76 -7.69 10.34 -10.87
C LYS A 76 -9.05 9.96 -10.29
N ALA A 77 -9.29 10.28 -9.03
CA ALA A 77 -10.56 10.01 -8.35
C ALA A 77 -11.76 10.63 -9.09
N ARG A 78 -11.60 11.83 -9.68
CA ARG A 78 -12.66 12.48 -10.47
C ARG A 78 -13.09 11.69 -11.71
N ASP A 79 -12.23 10.81 -12.24
CA ASP A 79 -12.50 10.06 -13.47
C ASP A 79 -13.09 8.66 -13.18
N ILE A 80 -12.83 8.12 -11.98
CA ILE A 80 -13.24 6.75 -11.59
C ILE A 80 -14.16 6.70 -10.37
N GLY A 81 -14.33 7.81 -9.65
CA GLY A 81 -15.03 7.86 -8.37
C GLY A 81 -14.16 7.44 -7.18
N GLY A 82 -14.78 7.34 -6.00
CA GLY A 82 -14.13 6.78 -4.80
C GLY A 82 -14.04 5.25 -4.87
N ILE A 83 -13.04 4.68 -4.21
CA ILE A 83 -12.88 3.24 -4.08
C ILE A 83 -13.14 2.85 -2.62
N ASP A 84 -14.41 2.53 -2.31
CA ASP A 84 -14.84 2.08 -0.98
C ASP A 84 -15.04 0.56 -0.93
N ASN A 85 -15.24 -0.05 -2.09
CA ASN A 85 -15.32 -1.49 -2.27
C ASN A 85 -14.72 -1.85 -3.64
N ALA A 86 -13.84 -2.80 -3.67
CA ALA A 86 -13.26 -3.39 -4.87
C ALA A 86 -12.49 -4.65 -4.48
N PRO A 87 -12.56 -5.73 -5.26
CA PRO A 87 -11.66 -6.85 -5.08
C PRO A 87 -10.19 -6.41 -5.14
N ILE A 88 -9.40 -6.92 -4.19
CA ILE A 88 -7.95 -6.78 -4.17
C ILE A 88 -7.32 -8.17 -4.13
N TRP A 89 -6.32 -8.42 -4.98
CA TRP A 89 -5.68 -9.72 -5.06
C TRP A 89 -4.21 -9.63 -5.47
N LEU A 90 -3.45 -10.65 -5.08
CA LEU A 90 -2.05 -10.82 -5.48
C LEU A 90 -1.77 -12.29 -5.79
N GLN A 91 -0.97 -12.52 -6.82
CA GLN A 91 -0.43 -13.81 -7.22
C GLN A 91 1.11 -13.75 -7.26
N VAL A 92 1.75 -14.87 -6.97
CA VAL A 92 3.18 -15.08 -7.22
C VAL A 92 3.30 -16.25 -8.20
N ASN A 93 3.97 -16.02 -9.33
CA ASN A 93 4.13 -17.00 -10.41
C ASN A 93 2.79 -17.60 -10.91
N GLY A 94 1.70 -16.82 -10.82
CA GLY A 94 0.35 -17.22 -11.23
C GLY A 94 -0.46 -17.97 -10.17
N GLU A 95 0.09 -18.20 -8.98
CA GLU A 95 -0.64 -18.81 -7.85
C GLU A 95 -1.20 -17.73 -6.92
N ASP A 96 -2.48 -17.87 -6.53
CA ASP A 96 -3.15 -16.94 -5.62
C ASP A 96 -2.56 -16.99 -4.20
N HIS A 97 -2.23 -15.83 -3.63
CA HIS A 97 -1.70 -15.69 -2.29
C HIS A 97 -2.51 -14.74 -1.41
N GLN A 98 -2.88 -13.56 -1.95
CA GLN A 98 -3.74 -12.62 -1.23
C GLN A 98 -5.02 -12.40 -2.04
N ARG A 99 -6.17 -12.42 -1.37
CA ARG A 99 -7.47 -12.14 -1.97
C ARG A 99 -8.43 -11.58 -0.92
N SER A 100 -8.95 -10.37 -1.17
CA SER A 100 -9.86 -9.68 -0.26
C SER A 100 -10.70 -8.64 -1.02
N ASP A 101 -11.26 -7.71 -0.29
CA ASP A 101 -12.00 -6.56 -0.80
C ASP A 101 -11.63 -5.32 0.03
N ILE A 102 -11.57 -4.16 -0.60
CA ILE A 102 -11.22 -2.87 0.04
C ILE A 102 -12.19 -2.53 1.19
N ARG A 103 -13.45 -2.99 1.14
CA ARG A 103 -14.41 -2.84 2.25
C ARG A 103 -13.97 -3.47 3.57
N HIS A 104 -12.98 -4.37 3.54
CA HIS A 104 -12.44 -5.05 4.72
C HIS A 104 -11.25 -4.31 5.36
N LEU A 105 -10.87 -3.15 4.83
CA LEU A 105 -9.93 -2.27 5.52
C LEU A 105 -10.44 -1.97 6.94
N ILE A 106 -9.55 -2.08 7.94
CA ILE A 106 -9.89 -1.78 9.34
C ILE A 106 -10.30 -0.32 9.48
N TRP A 107 -9.59 0.57 8.79
CA TRP A 107 -9.92 1.98 8.65
C TRP A 107 -10.18 2.28 7.18
N SER A 108 -11.27 2.96 6.90
CA SER A 108 -11.55 3.48 5.56
C SER A 108 -10.49 4.49 5.11
N VAL A 109 -10.43 4.77 3.82
CA VAL A 109 -9.55 5.82 3.27
C VAL A 109 -9.77 7.16 3.98
N ASN A 110 -11.05 7.54 4.20
CA ASN A 110 -11.39 8.80 4.85
C ASN A 110 -10.94 8.86 6.30
N GLU A 111 -11.14 7.77 7.07
CA GLU A 111 -10.66 7.68 8.45
C GLU A 111 -9.13 7.77 8.52
N THR A 112 -8.43 7.10 7.61
CA THR A 112 -6.98 7.15 7.53
C THR A 112 -6.46 8.57 7.26
N ILE A 113 -7.04 9.28 6.27
CA ILE A 113 -6.68 10.67 5.96
C ILE A 113 -6.96 11.58 7.14
N SER A 114 -8.15 11.50 7.73
CA SER A 114 -8.54 12.32 8.88
C SER A 114 -7.57 12.11 10.04
N TYR A 115 -7.27 10.85 10.39
CA TYR A 115 -6.35 10.52 11.47
C TYR A 115 -4.92 11.01 11.22
N LEU A 116 -4.36 10.73 10.03
CA LEU A 116 -3.00 11.15 9.69
C LEU A 116 -2.84 12.67 9.70
N SER A 117 -3.85 13.40 9.23
CA SER A 117 -3.80 14.86 9.16
C SER A 117 -3.75 15.56 10.52
N GLY A 118 -4.10 14.85 11.60
CA GLY A 118 -3.92 15.33 12.97
C GLY A 118 -2.47 15.28 13.46
N PHE A 119 -1.60 14.52 12.79
CA PHE A 119 -0.18 14.40 13.14
C PHE A 119 0.74 15.03 12.08
N PHE A 120 0.30 15.09 10.83
CA PHE A 120 1.08 15.56 9.69
C PHE A 120 0.28 16.55 8.86
N GLU A 121 0.92 17.60 8.39
CA GLU A 121 0.35 18.44 7.33
C GLU A 121 0.50 17.68 6.00
N LEU A 122 -0.60 17.09 5.49
CA LEU A 122 -0.60 16.38 4.23
C LEU A 122 -0.35 17.34 3.06
N GLN A 123 0.43 16.90 2.08
CA GLN A 123 0.82 17.68 0.91
C GLN A 123 0.35 17.03 -0.39
N PRO A 124 0.07 17.81 -1.44
CA PRO A 124 -0.11 17.25 -2.78
C PRO A 124 1.09 16.40 -3.20
N GLY A 125 0.84 15.18 -3.60
CA GLY A 125 1.86 14.20 -3.97
C GLY A 125 2.22 13.20 -2.88
N ASP A 126 1.75 13.37 -1.65
CA ASP A 126 1.87 12.33 -0.63
C ASP A 126 1.12 11.09 -1.06
N LEU A 127 1.69 9.92 -0.78
CA LEU A 127 1.10 8.62 -1.04
C LEU A 127 0.83 7.90 0.29
N ILE A 128 -0.40 7.43 0.46
CA ILE A 128 -0.81 6.64 1.63
C ILE A 128 -1.01 5.20 1.18
N PHE A 129 -0.23 4.29 1.73
CA PHE A 129 -0.43 2.86 1.63
C PHE A 129 -1.41 2.44 2.73
N THR A 130 -2.53 1.81 2.35
CA THR A 130 -3.70 1.67 3.24
C THR A 130 -3.74 0.37 4.04
N GLY A 131 -2.72 -0.46 3.90
CA GLY A 131 -2.65 -1.76 4.54
C GLY A 131 -3.01 -2.91 3.61
N THR A 132 -2.50 -4.08 3.94
CA THR A 132 -2.57 -5.29 3.13
C THR A 132 -3.48 -6.34 3.75
N PRO A 133 -4.23 -7.14 2.97
CA PRO A 133 -4.97 -8.27 3.49
C PRO A 133 -4.05 -9.43 3.94
N GLU A 134 -4.63 -10.43 4.57
CA GLU A 134 -3.94 -11.68 4.92
C GLU A 134 -3.34 -12.38 3.68
N GLY A 135 -2.40 -13.30 3.92
CA GLY A 135 -1.74 -14.06 2.85
C GLY A 135 -0.38 -13.51 2.42
N VAL A 136 0.22 -12.56 3.19
CA VAL A 136 1.59 -12.11 2.96
C VAL A 136 2.57 -13.29 3.02
N GLY A 137 3.61 -13.27 2.19
CA GLY A 137 4.55 -14.38 2.11
C GLY A 137 5.87 -14.00 1.44
N PRO A 138 6.87 -14.89 1.52
CA PRO A 138 8.18 -14.64 0.96
C PRO A 138 8.21 -14.75 -0.56
N VAL A 139 9.14 -14.03 -1.17
CA VAL A 139 9.55 -14.18 -2.57
C VAL A 139 11.05 -14.34 -2.67
N VAL A 140 11.50 -14.95 -3.77
CA VAL A 140 12.91 -15.15 -4.09
C VAL A 140 13.25 -14.55 -5.47
N LYS A 141 14.53 -14.43 -5.76
CA LYS A 141 14.97 -13.99 -7.10
C LYS A 141 14.38 -14.88 -8.19
N GLY A 142 13.85 -14.24 -9.22
CA GLY A 142 13.18 -14.88 -10.35
C GLY A 142 11.66 -14.86 -10.25
N ASP A 143 11.08 -14.74 -9.07
CA ASP A 143 9.64 -14.69 -8.90
C ASP A 143 9.01 -13.48 -9.60
N VAL A 144 7.78 -13.65 -10.06
CA VAL A 144 6.96 -12.62 -10.65
C VAL A 144 5.71 -12.42 -9.79
N ILE A 145 5.58 -11.23 -9.22
CA ILE A 145 4.38 -10.80 -8.51
C ILE A 145 3.45 -10.13 -9.51
N THR A 146 2.19 -10.51 -9.52
CA THR A 146 1.12 -9.79 -10.21
C THR A 146 -0.01 -9.49 -9.23
N GLY A 147 -0.66 -8.35 -9.35
CA GLY A 147 -1.76 -8.01 -8.45
C GLY A 147 -2.60 -6.86 -8.97
N ASN A 148 -3.77 -6.70 -8.38
CA ASN A 148 -4.70 -5.64 -8.76
C ASN A 148 -5.66 -5.25 -7.63
N VAL A 149 -6.04 -3.98 -7.66
CA VAL A 149 -7.30 -3.49 -7.09
C VAL A 149 -8.23 -3.27 -8.27
N GLU A 150 -9.41 -3.91 -8.27
CA GLU A 150 -10.34 -3.84 -9.41
C GLU A 150 -10.74 -2.40 -9.73
N GLY A 151 -10.76 -2.08 -11.03
CA GLY A 151 -10.97 -0.71 -11.52
C GLY A 151 -9.69 0.10 -11.69
N LEU A 152 -8.53 -0.40 -11.23
CA LEU A 152 -7.23 0.23 -11.40
C LEU A 152 -6.32 -0.56 -12.37
N THR A 153 -5.18 0.01 -12.71
CA THR A 153 -4.16 -0.69 -13.50
C THR A 153 -3.50 -1.78 -12.65
N PRO A 154 -3.42 -3.04 -13.14
CA PRO A 154 -2.66 -4.09 -12.46
C PRO A 154 -1.19 -3.75 -12.31
N ILE A 155 -0.58 -4.25 -11.25
CA ILE A 155 0.87 -4.18 -11.03
C ILE A 155 1.52 -5.53 -11.39
N ALA A 156 2.71 -5.47 -12.00
CA ALA A 156 3.55 -6.65 -12.25
C ALA A 156 5.00 -6.31 -11.93
N VAL A 157 5.62 -7.08 -11.04
CA VAL A 157 6.99 -6.87 -10.56
C VAL A 157 7.76 -8.18 -10.62
N LYS A 158 8.93 -8.17 -11.26
CA LYS A 158 9.88 -9.29 -11.23
C LYS A 158 10.95 -9.05 -10.17
N ILE A 159 11.17 -10.04 -9.31
CA ILE A 159 12.24 -10.00 -8.31
C ILE A 159 13.58 -10.37 -8.97
N VAL A 160 14.53 -9.45 -8.97
CA VAL A 160 15.85 -9.60 -9.60
C VAL A 160 16.99 -9.64 -8.60
#